data_7537ea3a0801b0874fd57950100c6140
#
_entry.id   7537ea3a0801b0874fd57950100c6140
#
_cell.length_a   1.000
_cell.length_b   1.000
_cell.length_c   1.000
_cell.angle_alpha   90.00
_cell.angle_beta   90.00
_cell.angle_gamma   90.00
#
_symmetry.space_group_name_H-M   'P 1'
#
loop_
_entity.id
_entity.type
_entity.pdbx_description
1 polymer ?
#
loop_
_entity_poly.entity_id
_entity_poly.type
_entity_poly.pdbx_seq_one_letter_code
_entity_poly.pdbx_strand_id
1 'polypeptide(L)'
;MNYTKQVREYCGKHSKGLIDISVVRNTVFADIPYKTLLKIFNRLEEEGIVKTVSKGVYSIGKKKIDERKILSEYTSNGKGMIVGYALFNKIGLTLYQDERIVIYTNVITSKQKNICNLLLKKVDLIFTDEIIDLVSLLEILDIGFGMRGGDYLTYRNVVELLAKTYTDGNFKQVIGAIRYKYSTIVKLNELLTRLNIKNLCMDLYQ
;
A
#
# COMPACT_ATOMS: atom_id res chain seq x y z
N MET A 1 35.85 -1.96 7.97
CA MET A 1 34.86 -2.51 7.03
C MET A 1 34.55 -1.46 5.97
N ASN A 2 34.62 -1.77 4.68
CA ASN A 2 34.39 -0.77 3.62
C ASN A 2 32.90 -0.76 3.22
N TYR A 3 32.09 0.06 3.88
CA TYR A 3 30.67 0.20 3.64
C TYR A 3 30.33 0.57 2.17
N THR A 4 31.16 1.42 1.55
CA THR A 4 30.93 1.83 0.14
C THR A 4 31.04 0.63 -0.80
N LYS A 5 32.03 -0.26 -0.59
CA LYS A 5 32.17 -1.48 -1.38
C LYS A 5 30.96 -2.40 -1.21
N GLN A 6 30.50 -2.60 0.03
CA GLN A 6 29.35 -3.43 0.34
C GLN A 6 28.06 -2.93 -0.34
N VAL A 7 27.78 -1.62 -0.28
CA VAL A 7 26.60 -1.03 -0.91
C VAL A 7 26.72 -1.10 -2.46
N ARG A 8 27.90 -0.89 -3.02
CA ARG A 8 28.15 -1.00 -4.46
C ARG A 8 27.91 -2.43 -4.98
N GLU A 9 28.41 -3.42 -4.27
CA GLU A 9 28.17 -4.83 -4.60
C GLU A 9 26.70 -5.21 -4.53
N TYR A 10 25.97 -4.69 -3.53
CA TYR A 10 24.52 -4.85 -3.42
C TYR A 10 23.80 -4.25 -4.65
N CYS A 11 24.14 -3.02 -5.03
CA CYS A 11 23.58 -2.39 -6.24
C CYS A 11 23.90 -3.19 -7.51
N GLY A 12 25.11 -3.76 -7.62
CA GLY A 12 25.51 -4.59 -8.76
C GLY A 12 24.70 -5.88 -8.88
N LYS A 13 24.39 -6.53 -7.76
CA LYS A 13 23.56 -7.75 -7.71
C LYS A 13 22.09 -7.50 -8.03
N HIS A 14 21.59 -6.29 -7.75
CA HIS A 14 20.18 -5.90 -7.93
C HIS A 14 20.04 -4.94 -9.14
N SER A 15 20.57 -5.31 -10.30
CA SER A 15 20.75 -4.46 -11.47
C SER A 15 19.50 -3.74 -12.03
N LYS A 16 18.29 -4.02 -11.50
CA LYS A 16 17.03 -3.36 -11.88
C LYS A 16 16.07 -3.36 -10.68
N GLY A 17 16.13 -2.35 -9.83
CA GLY A 17 15.22 -2.28 -8.69
C GLY A 17 15.13 -0.90 -8.09
N LEU A 18 14.18 -0.75 -7.17
CA LEU A 18 14.03 0.40 -6.31
C LEU A 18 14.76 0.09 -4.99
N ILE A 19 15.54 1.04 -4.51
CA ILE A 19 16.18 0.98 -3.19
C ILE A 19 15.58 2.07 -2.32
N ASP A 20 14.82 1.67 -1.31
CA ASP A 20 14.39 2.54 -0.23
C ASP A 20 15.38 2.40 0.92
N ILE A 21 16.16 3.47 1.19
CA ILE A 21 17.21 3.43 2.24
C ILE A 21 16.62 3.09 3.59
N SER A 22 15.41 3.54 3.92
CA SER A 22 14.78 3.24 5.20
C SER A 22 14.46 1.74 5.37
N VAL A 23 14.15 1.08 4.25
CA VAL A 23 13.88 -0.37 4.23
C VAL A 23 15.19 -1.16 4.26
N VAL A 24 16.10 -0.90 3.31
CA VAL A 24 17.36 -1.68 3.20
C VAL A 24 18.27 -1.50 4.41
N ARG A 25 18.21 -0.35 5.09
CA ARG A 25 18.92 -0.16 6.36
C ARG A 25 18.47 -1.17 7.42
N ASN A 26 17.19 -1.45 7.51
CA ASN A 26 16.65 -2.35 8.53
C ASN A 26 16.78 -3.82 8.16
N THR A 27 16.98 -4.14 6.88
CA THR A 27 17.02 -5.53 6.38
C THR A 27 18.41 -5.99 5.94
N VAL A 28 19.19 -5.11 5.31
CA VAL A 28 20.46 -5.48 4.64
C VAL A 28 21.65 -4.75 5.26
N PHE A 29 21.49 -3.48 5.65
CA PHE A 29 22.58 -2.60 6.11
C PHE A 29 22.36 -2.13 7.56
N ALA A 30 21.92 -3.02 8.44
CA ALA A 30 21.61 -2.70 9.84
C ALA A 30 22.79 -2.03 10.58
N ASP A 31 24.02 -2.45 10.24
CA ASP A 31 25.26 -1.96 10.87
C ASP A 31 25.71 -0.59 10.31
N ILE A 32 25.07 -0.08 9.25
CA ILE A 32 25.47 1.18 8.62
C ILE A 32 24.57 2.30 9.12
N PRO A 33 25.12 3.38 9.75
CA PRO A 33 24.34 4.52 10.16
C PRO A 33 23.60 5.16 8.96
N TYR A 34 22.35 5.59 9.16
CA TYR A 34 21.51 6.14 8.10
C TYR A 34 22.16 7.31 7.34
N LYS A 35 22.80 8.24 8.07
CA LYS A 35 23.53 9.37 7.47
C LYS A 35 24.71 8.91 6.58
N THR A 36 25.36 7.81 6.96
CA THR A 36 26.46 7.22 6.18
C THR A 36 25.92 6.58 4.91
N LEU A 37 24.82 5.82 5.00
CA LEU A 37 24.14 5.27 3.82
C LEU A 37 23.76 6.36 2.83
N LEU A 38 23.13 7.46 3.29
CA LEU A 38 22.78 8.59 2.42
C LEU A 38 24.01 9.16 1.69
N LYS A 39 25.14 9.38 2.40
CA LYS A 39 26.36 9.85 1.77
C LYS A 39 26.92 8.88 0.72
N ILE A 40 26.81 7.56 0.99
CA ILE A 40 27.26 6.54 0.03
C ILE A 40 26.35 6.59 -1.21
N PHE A 41 25.02 6.61 -1.05
CA PHE A 41 24.09 6.66 -2.17
C PHE A 41 24.24 7.95 -3.01
N ASN A 42 24.51 9.11 -2.40
CA ASN A 42 24.80 10.34 -3.12
C ASN A 42 26.06 10.19 -4.00
N ARG A 43 27.14 9.58 -3.49
CA ARG A 43 28.32 9.29 -4.30
C ARG A 43 28.05 8.32 -5.46
N LEU A 44 27.25 7.26 -5.20
CA LEU A 44 26.86 6.33 -6.24
C LEU A 44 25.95 6.99 -7.31
N GLU A 45 25.21 8.02 -6.95
CA GLU A 45 24.46 8.84 -7.89
C GLU A 45 25.37 9.70 -8.76
N GLU A 46 26.38 10.36 -8.16
CA GLU A 46 27.41 11.12 -8.89
C GLU A 46 28.18 10.22 -9.88
N GLU A 47 28.44 8.96 -9.51
CA GLU A 47 29.03 7.93 -10.38
C GLU A 47 28.05 7.36 -11.43
N GLY A 48 26.76 7.71 -11.37
CA GLY A 48 25.72 7.24 -12.29
C GLY A 48 25.30 5.77 -12.10
N ILE A 49 25.61 5.19 -10.93
CA ILE A 49 25.22 3.80 -10.59
C ILE A 49 23.74 3.75 -10.14
N VAL A 50 23.31 4.76 -9.41
CA VAL A 50 21.91 4.93 -8.99
C VAL A 50 21.38 6.29 -9.42
N LYS A 51 20.05 6.47 -9.38
CA LYS A 51 19.37 7.73 -9.65
C LYS A 51 18.31 7.99 -8.59
N THR A 52 18.26 9.18 -8.04
CA THR A 52 17.22 9.60 -7.10
C THR A 52 15.84 9.57 -7.76
N VAL A 53 14.90 8.89 -7.12
CA VAL A 53 13.47 8.82 -7.48
C VAL A 53 12.68 9.76 -6.56
N SER A 54 13.00 9.73 -5.27
CA SER A 54 12.43 10.56 -4.21
C SER A 54 13.40 10.58 -3.04
N LYS A 55 13.15 11.43 -2.03
CA LYS A 55 14.03 11.53 -0.85
C LYS A 55 14.26 10.18 -0.18
N GLY A 56 15.51 9.70 -0.23
CA GLY A 56 15.92 8.41 0.31
C GLY A 56 15.43 7.19 -0.47
N VAL A 57 14.99 7.38 -1.72
CA VAL A 57 14.59 6.33 -2.65
C VAL A 57 15.35 6.50 -3.96
N TYR A 58 16.03 5.44 -4.37
CA TYR A 58 16.89 5.42 -5.54
C TYR A 58 16.47 4.29 -6.48
N SER A 59 16.63 4.51 -7.79
CA SER A 59 16.59 3.45 -8.81
C SER A 59 18.01 3.03 -9.16
N ILE A 60 18.22 1.75 -9.45
CA ILE A 60 19.50 1.27 -9.93
C ILE A 60 19.56 1.50 -11.45
N GLY A 61 20.67 2.07 -11.92
CA GLY A 61 20.91 2.39 -13.32
C GLY A 61 20.42 3.78 -13.73
N LYS A 62 20.72 4.13 -15.02
CA LYS A 62 20.50 5.50 -15.55
C LYS A 62 19.07 5.77 -16.02
N LYS A 63 18.24 4.73 -16.22
CA LYS A 63 16.87 4.88 -16.74
C LYS A 63 15.89 5.33 -15.62
N LYS A 64 14.98 6.22 -15.99
CA LYS A 64 13.83 6.55 -15.12
C LYS A 64 13.04 5.28 -14.86
N ILE A 65 12.76 4.98 -13.60
CA ILE A 65 11.94 3.82 -13.23
C ILE A 65 10.47 4.08 -13.61
N ASP A 66 9.81 3.05 -14.13
CA ASP A 66 8.38 3.09 -14.43
C ASP A 66 7.57 3.12 -13.11
N GLU A 67 6.55 3.98 -13.03
CA GLU A 67 5.65 4.06 -11.88
C GLU A 67 5.01 2.71 -11.52
N ARG A 68 4.69 1.89 -12.52
CA ARG A 68 4.16 0.53 -12.30
C ARG A 68 5.12 -0.35 -11.51
N LYS A 69 6.43 -0.20 -11.73
CA LYS A 69 7.45 -0.92 -10.96
C LYS A 69 7.56 -0.38 -9.55
N ILE A 70 7.48 0.95 -9.37
CA ILE A 70 7.45 1.53 -8.03
C ILE A 70 6.22 1.00 -7.27
N LEU A 71 5.06 1.01 -7.91
CA LEU A 71 3.82 0.50 -7.33
C LEU A 71 3.95 -0.98 -6.90
N SER A 72 4.48 -1.83 -7.78
CA SER A 72 4.63 -3.26 -7.50
C SER A 72 5.57 -3.55 -6.32
N GLU A 73 6.60 -2.75 -6.08
CA GLU A 73 7.50 -2.92 -4.93
C GLU A 73 6.78 -2.80 -3.59
N TYR A 74 5.70 -2.00 -3.52
CA TYR A 74 4.94 -1.75 -2.31
C TYR A 74 3.61 -2.51 -2.22
N THR A 75 3.21 -3.22 -3.28
CA THR A 75 1.92 -3.93 -3.31
C THR A 75 2.04 -5.43 -3.57
N SER A 76 3.14 -5.91 -4.20
CA SER A 76 3.30 -7.34 -4.50
C SER A 76 3.58 -8.18 -3.26
N ASN A 77 3.24 -9.46 -3.33
CA ASN A 77 3.54 -10.48 -2.31
C ASN A 77 3.03 -10.14 -0.90
N GLY A 78 1.80 -9.63 -0.81
CA GLY A 78 1.17 -9.30 0.47
C GLY A 78 1.74 -8.06 1.16
N LYS A 79 2.54 -7.25 0.46
CA LYS A 79 3.17 -6.04 1.01
C LYS A 79 2.21 -4.87 1.16
N GLY A 80 1.14 -4.83 0.37
CA GLY A 80 0.22 -3.71 0.41
C GLY A 80 -0.84 -3.75 -0.68
N MET A 81 -1.68 -2.72 -0.72
CA MET A 81 -2.73 -2.55 -1.72
C MET A 81 -2.97 -1.08 -2.05
N ILE A 82 -3.49 -0.84 -3.24
CA ILE A 82 -4.02 0.47 -3.65
C ILE A 82 -5.35 0.71 -2.92
N VAL A 83 -5.60 1.95 -2.50
CA VAL A 83 -6.87 2.37 -1.88
C VAL A 83 -7.38 3.69 -2.48
N GLY A 84 -8.58 4.11 -2.08
CA GLY A 84 -9.22 5.33 -2.57
C GLY A 84 -9.64 5.24 -4.04
N TYR A 85 -9.69 6.38 -4.74
CA TYR A 85 -10.22 6.43 -6.10
C TYR A 85 -9.44 5.58 -7.11
N ALA A 86 -8.14 5.37 -6.92
CA ALA A 86 -7.34 4.48 -7.76
C ALA A 86 -7.79 3.01 -7.64
N LEU A 87 -8.19 2.57 -6.44
CA LEU A 87 -8.84 1.26 -6.22
C LEU A 87 -10.20 1.24 -6.92
N PHE A 88 -11.05 2.25 -6.70
CA PHE A 88 -12.41 2.28 -7.25
C PHE A 88 -12.43 2.28 -8.77
N ASN A 89 -11.48 2.99 -9.39
CA ASN A 89 -11.27 2.96 -10.84
C ASN A 89 -10.82 1.56 -11.31
N LYS A 90 -9.86 0.94 -10.60
CA LYS A 90 -9.35 -0.41 -10.93
C LYS A 90 -10.44 -1.47 -10.92
N ILE A 91 -11.41 -1.38 -10.00
CA ILE A 91 -12.53 -2.33 -9.88
C ILE A 91 -13.79 -1.89 -10.64
N GLY A 92 -13.70 -0.84 -11.44
CA GLY A 92 -14.77 -0.39 -12.33
C GLY A 92 -15.91 0.39 -11.67
N LEU A 93 -15.74 0.85 -10.42
CA LEU A 93 -16.76 1.64 -9.71
C LEU A 93 -16.86 3.08 -10.20
N THR A 94 -15.81 3.63 -10.78
CA THR A 94 -15.75 5.01 -11.25
C THR A 94 -14.74 5.16 -12.38
N LEU A 95 -14.97 6.13 -13.25
CA LEU A 95 -13.98 6.58 -14.24
C LEU A 95 -13.12 7.74 -13.70
N TYR A 96 -13.45 8.30 -12.54
CA TYR A 96 -12.68 9.37 -11.93
C TYR A 96 -11.29 8.87 -11.53
N GLN A 97 -10.27 9.64 -11.87
CA GLN A 97 -8.88 9.38 -11.51
C GLN A 97 -8.37 10.51 -10.62
N ASP A 98 -7.79 10.16 -9.51
CA ASP A 98 -7.11 11.11 -8.64
C ASP A 98 -5.67 11.30 -9.12
N GLU A 99 -5.11 12.51 -8.96
CA GLU A 99 -3.71 12.79 -9.30
C GLU A 99 -2.75 11.96 -8.43
N ARG A 100 -3.18 11.61 -7.22
CA ARG A 100 -2.39 10.88 -6.25
C ARG A 100 -2.95 9.48 -6.02
N ILE A 101 -2.09 8.47 -6.13
CA ILE A 101 -2.40 7.09 -5.78
C ILE A 101 -2.04 6.86 -4.31
N VAL A 102 -3.02 6.46 -3.50
CA VAL A 102 -2.82 6.09 -2.09
C VAL A 102 -2.60 4.59 -1.97
N ILE A 103 -1.60 4.19 -1.19
CA ILE A 103 -1.22 2.79 -0.99
C ILE A 103 -1.13 2.53 0.51
N TYR A 104 -1.81 1.50 1.00
CA TYR A 104 -1.54 0.90 2.29
C TYR A 104 -0.44 -0.14 2.13
N THR A 105 0.60 -0.09 2.97
CA THR A 105 1.75 -1.01 2.86
C THR A 105 2.42 -1.26 4.21
N ASN A 106 2.90 -2.48 4.40
CA ASN A 106 3.60 -2.90 5.63
C ASN A 106 5.12 -2.72 5.57
N VAL A 107 5.69 -2.33 4.41
CA VAL A 107 7.16 -2.31 4.23
C VAL A 107 7.83 -0.99 4.59
N ILE A 108 7.10 0.14 4.63
CA ILE A 108 7.70 1.42 5.03
C ILE A 108 7.84 1.53 6.54
N THR A 109 8.86 2.26 7.00
CA THR A 109 9.16 2.42 8.43
C THR A 109 8.52 3.67 9.05
N SER A 110 8.24 4.70 8.24
CA SER A 110 7.54 5.92 8.66
C SER A 110 6.02 5.74 8.54
N LYS A 111 5.24 6.51 9.30
CA LYS A 111 3.76 6.49 9.20
C LYS A 111 3.26 6.73 7.77
N GLN A 112 3.95 7.59 7.03
CA GLN A 112 3.66 7.85 5.61
C GLN A 112 4.92 8.26 4.85
N LYS A 113 4.91 8.05 3.54
CA LYS A 113 5.99 8.43 2.61
C LYS A 113 5.43 8.81 1.25
N ASN A 114 5.96 9.89 0.66
CA ASN A 114 5.63 10.28 -0.71
C ASN A 114 6.73 9.82 -1.66
N ILE A 115 6.35 9.19 -2.77
CA ILE A 115 7.26 8.78 -3.85
C ILE A 115 6.58 9.13 -5.17
N CYS A 116 7.07 10.16 -5.86
CA CYS A 116 6.39 10.71 -7.04
C CYS A 116 4.92 11.08 -6.71
N ASN A 117 3.96 10.53 -7.46
CA ASN A 117 2.52 10.71 -7.22
C ASN A 117 1.92 9.68 -6.23
N LEU A 118 2.75 8.79 -5.66
CA LEU A 118 2.30 7.79 -4.69
C LEU A 118 2.37 8.32 -3.26
N LEU A 119 1.29 8.15 -2.50
CA LEU A 119 1.23 8.35 -1.06
C LEU A 119 1.17 6.99 -0.37
N LEU A 120 2.28 6.55 0.18
CA LEU A 120 2.37 5.34 0.97
C LEU A 120 1.95 5.63 2.41
N LYS A 121 1.05 4.83 2.96
CA LYS A 121 0.65 4.85 4.38
C LYS A 121 1.01 3.51 5.00
N LYS A 122 1.72 3.56 6.13
CA LYS A 122 2.07 2.35 6.87
C LYS A 122 0.84 1.71 7.48
N VAL A 123 0.65 0.43 7.20
CA VAL A 123 -0.37 -0.41 7.80
C VAL A 123 0.28 -1.75 8.13
N ASP A 124 0.27 -2.13 9.40
CA ASP A 124 0.89 -3.38 9.87
C ASP A 124 -0.10 -4.55 9.66
N LEU A 125 -0.26 -4.96 8.39
CA LEU A 125 -1.20 -5.98 7.93
C LEU A 125 -0.56 -6.78 6.80
N ILE A 126 -0.79 -8.10 6.76
CA ILE A 126 -0.45 -8.94 5.62
C ILE A 126 -1.63 -8.90 4.65
N PHE A 127 -1.42 -8.41 3.44
CA PHE A 127 -2.45 -8.23 2.44
C PHE A 127 -2.66 -9.52 1.64
N THR A 128 -3.41 -10.49 2.22
CA THR A 128 -3.95 -11.64 1.47
C THR A 128 -5.11 -11.20 0.59
N ASP A 129 -5.57 -12.04 -0.32
CA ASP A 129 -6.69 -11.68 -1.21
C ASP A 129 -7.96 -11.38 -0.41
N GLU A 130 -8.25 -12.14 0.66
CA GLU A 130 -9.40 -11.91 1.53
C GLU A 130 -9.29 -10.61 2.34
N ILE A 131 -8.08 -10.26 2.77
CA ILE A 131 -7.81 -8.98 3.45
C ILE A 131 -7.96 -7.82 2.46
N ILE A 132 -7.47 -7.97 1.24
CA ILE A 132 -7.63 -6.97 0.17
C ILE A 132 -9.11 -6.74 -0.14
N ASP A 133 -9.90 -7.80 -0.25
CA ASP A 133 -11.34 -7.71 -0.49
C ASP A 133 -12.06 -6.99 0.65
N LEU A 134 -11.75 -7.35 1.90
CA LEU A 134 -12.37 -6.74 3.07
C LEU A 134 -11.98 -5.26 3.24
N VAL A 135 -10.70 -4.91 3.05
CA VAL A 135 -10.27 -3.51 3.06
C VAL A 135 -10.94 -2.75 1.93
N SER A 136 -11.01 -3.33 0.72
CA SER A 136 -11.71 -2.73 -0.44
C SER A 136 -13.18 -2.46 -0.11
N LEU A 137 -13.87 -3.41 0.49
CA LEU A 137 -15.25 -3.26 0.93
C LEU A 137 -15.40 -2.10 1.92
N LEU A 138 -14.56 -2.04 2.94
CA LEU A 138 -14.61 -0.99 3.95
C LEU A 138 -14.30 0.41 3.37
N GLU A 139 -13.30 0.53 2.49
CA GLU A 139 -13.00 1.78 1.77
C GLU A 139 -14.20 2.25 0.91
N ILE A 140 -14.88 1.33 0.23
CA ILE A 140 -16.07 1.63 -0.57
C ILE A 140 -17.24 2.08 0.34
N LEU A 141 -17.47 1.40 1.45
CA LEU A 141 -18.54 1.72 2.40
C LEU A 141 -18.27 3.05 3.14
N ASP A 142 -16.99 3.41 3.37
CA ASP A 142 -16.62 4.68 4.03
C ASP A 142 -16.99 5.89 3.15
N ILE A 143 -16.75 5.82 1.85
CA ILE A 143 -17.16 6.85 0.89
C ILE A 143 -18.66 6.76 0.59
N GLY A 144 -19.17 5.55 0.47
CA GLY A 144 -20.55 5.29 0.12
C GLY A 144 -20.87 5.58 -1.35
N PHE A 145 -22.17 5.57 -1.70
CA PHE A 145 -22.66 5.79 -3.06
C PHE A 145 -22.33 7.19 -3.64
N GLY A 146 -22.04 8.16 -2.81
CA GLY A 146 -21.69 9.54 -3.21
C GLY A 146 -20.34 9.70 -3.93
N MET A 147 -19.66 8.61 -4.34
CA MET A 147 -18.42 8.68 -5.10
C MET A 147 -18.65 9.33 -6.48
N ARG A 148 -17.68 10.13 -6.92
CA ARG A 148 -17.76 10.82 -8.22
C ARG A 148 -17.81 9.83 -9.38
N GLY A 149 -18.82 9.97 -10.26
CA GLY A 149 -18.94 9.15 -11.45
C GLY A 149 -19.26 7.68 -11.21
N GLY A 150 -19.78 7.36 -10.02
CA GLY A 150 -20.20 6.00 -9.68
C GLY A 150 -21.61 5.69 -10.20
N ASP A 151 -21.84 4.41 -10.56
CA ASP A 151 -23.13 3.85 -10.88
C ASP A 151 -23.64 2.98 -9.72
N TYR A 152 -24.93 3.16 -9.36
CA TYR A 152 -25.52 2.46 -8.20
C TYR A 152 -25.55 0.94 -8.37
N LEU A 153 -25.88 0.45 -9.57
CA LEU A 153 -25.98 -0.98 -9.82
C LEU A 153 -24.61 -1.66 -9.71
N THR A 154 -23.58 -1.03 -10.30
CA THR A 154 -22.19 -1.47 -10.20
C THR A 154 -21.72 -1.43 -8.75
N TYR A 155 -22.00 -0.34 -8.02
CA TYR A 155 -21.68 -0.24 -6.59
C TYR A 155 -22.27 -1.39 -5.79
N ARG A 156 -23.58 -1.64 -5.95
CA ARG A 156 -24.29 -2.72 -5.25
C ARG A 156 -23.67 -4.08 -5.56
N ASN A 157 -23.44 -4.41 -6.83
CA ASN A 157 -22.88 -5.68 -7.24
C ASN A 157 -21.48 -5.91 -6.66
N VAL A 158 -20.63 -4.88 -6.66
CA VAL A 158 -19.26 -4.96 -6.12
C VAL A 158 -19.27 -5.15 -4.62
N VAL A 159 -20.05 -4.38 -3.85
CA VAL A 159 -20.09 -4.55 -2.39
C VAL A 159 -20.67 -5.90 -1.98
N GLU A 160 -21.68 -6.42 -2.70
CA GLU A 160 -22.25 -7.76 -2.45
C GLU A 160 -21.25 -8.88 -2.79
N LEU A 161 -20.43 -8.69 -3.83
CA LEU A 161 -19.37 -9.65 -4.18
C LEU A 161 -18.28 -9.68 -3.10
N LEU A 162 -17.75 -8.53 -2.72
CA LEU A 162 -16.69 -8.42 -1.72
C LEU A 162 -17.13 -8.87 -0.33
N ALA A 163 -18.42 -8.70 0.01
CA ALA A 163 -18.97 -9.15 1.29
C ALA A 163 -18.92 -10.67 1.48
N LYS A 164 -18.87 -11.46 0.38
CA LYS A 164 -18.85 -12.93 0.45
C LYS A 164 -17.55 -13.49 1.07
N THR A 165 -16.46 -12.74 1.03
CA THR A 165 -15.17 -13.13 1.61
C THR A 165 -15.01 -12.70 3.08
N TYR A 166 -16.06 -12.07 3.66
CA TYR A 166 -16.05 -11.62 5.04
C TYR A 166 -15.89 -12.79 6.02
N THR A 167 -14.98 -12.61 6.98
CA THR A 167 -14.89 -13.42 8.21
C THR A 167 -14.60 -12.52 9.40
N ASP A 168 -15.10 -12.90 10.58
CA ASP A 168 -14.82 -12.15 11.83
C ASP A 168 -13.31 -12.10 12.14
N GLY A 169 -12.56 -13.16 11.78
CA GLY A 169 -11.12 -13.23 11.94
C GLY A 169 -10.38 -12.17 11.10
N ASN A 170 -10.71 -12.06 9.82
CA ASN A 170 -10.14 -11.06 8.93
C ASN A 170 -10.57 -9.65 9.34
N PHE A 171 -11.83 -9.48 9.73
CA PHE A 171 -12.32 -8.20 10.22
C PHE A 171 -11.54 -7.72 11.45
N LYS A 172 -11.33 -8.59 12.45
CA LYS A 172 -10.52 -8.27 13.64
C LYS A 172 -9.10 -7.84 13.30
N GLN A 173 -8.46 -8.50 12.34
CA GLN A 173 -7.12 -8.12 11.87
C GLN A 173 -7.14 -6.71 11.23
N VAL A 174 -8.11 -6.46 10.34
CA VAL A 174 -8.22 -5.19 9.61
C VAL A 174 -8.48 -4.03 10.56
N ILE A 175 -9.45 -4.12 11.48
CA ILE A 175 -9.76 -3.02 12.42
C ILE A 175 -8.67 -2.80 13.46
N GLY A 176 -7.86 -3.83 13.75
CA GLY A 176 -6.66 -3.69 14.57
C GLY A 176 -5.54 -2.89 13.92
N ALA A 177 -5.51 -2.84 12.59
CA ALA A 177 -4.49 -2.15 11.81
C ALA A 177 -4.98 -0.84 11.17
N ILE A 178 -6.26 -0.75 10.81
CA ILE A 178 -6.87 0.39 10.13
C ILE A 178 -8.10 0.83 10.92
N ARG A 179 -8.12 2.13 11.25
CA ARG A 179 -9.28 2.70 11.95
C ARG A 179 -10.28 3.26 10.96
N TYR A 180 -11.47 2.71 10.93
CA TYR A 180 -12.62 3.22 10.18
C TYR A 180 -13.56 4.03 11.06
N LYS A 181 -14.53 4.75 10.46
CA LYS A 181 -15.60 5.42 11.19
C LYS A 181 -16.63 4.39 11.67
N TYR A 182 -17.24 4.63 12.82
CA TYR A 182 -18.33 3.80 13.32
C TYR A 182 -19.46 3.63 12.29
N SER A 183 -19.81 4.71 11.57
CA SER A 183 -20.80 4.66 10.49
C SER A 183 -20.46 3.69 9.37
N THR A 184 -19.17 3.48 9.09
CA THR A 184 -18.73 2.50 8.08
C THR A 184 -18.98 1.08 8.55
N ILE A 185 -18.75 0.81 9.85
CA ILE A 185 -19.01 -0.51 10.44
C ILE A 185 -20.52 -0.80 10.53
N VAL A 186 -21.34 0.21 10.83
CA VAL A 186 -22.81 0.07 10.77
C VAL A 186 -23.25 -0.34 9.35
N LYS A 187 -22.76 0.35 8.31
CA LYS A 187 -23.08 -0.01 6.92
C LYS A 187 -22.62 -1.43 6.56
N LEU A 188 -21.45 -1.86 7.06
CA LEU A 188 -20.97 -3.23 6.88
C LEU A 188 -21.93 -4.22 7.53
N ASN A 189 -22.31 -4.00 8.79
CA ASN A 189 -23.26 -4.87 9.51
C ASN A 189 -24.61 -4.97 8.80
N GLU A 190 -25.18 -3.84 8.34
CA GLU A 190 -26.42 -3.81 7.58
C GLU A 190 -26.31 -4.61 6.27
N LEU A 191 -25.19 -4.47 5.53
CA LEU A 191 -24.91 -5.21 4.31
C LEU A 191 -24.83 -6.72 4.59
N LEU A 192 -24.04 -7.14 5.57
CA LEU A 192 -23.83 -8.54 5.93
C LEU A 192 -25.15 -9.19 6.40
N THR A 193 -25.93 -8.49 7.21
CA THR A 193 -27.24 -8.93 7.68
C THR A 193 -28.22 -9.13 6.51
N ARG A 194 -28.27 -8.16 5.60
CA ARG A 194 -29.12 -8.27 4.38
C ARG A 194 -28.73 -9.47 3.51
N LEU A 195 -27.45 -9.81 3.45
CA LEU A 195 -26.94 -10.96 2.69
C LEU A 195 -27.01 -12.28 3.45
N ASN A 196 -27.57 -12.30 4.67
CA ASN A 196 -27.58 -13.44 5.59
C ASN A 196 -26.18 -14.00 5.89
N ILE A 197 -25.16 -13.13 5.93
CA ILE A 197 -23.79 -13.47 6.34
C ILE A 197 -23.69 -13.26 7.85
N LYS A 198 -23.45 -14.36 8.60
CA LYS A 198 -23.23 -14.29 10.05
C LYS A 198 -22.00 -13.47 10.35
N ASN A 199 -22.10 -12.51 11.26
CA ASN A 199 -20.99 -11.61 11.62
C ASN A 199 -21.10 -11.10 13.06
N LEU A 200 -19.96 -10.72 13.62
CA LEU A 200 -19.78 -10.09 14.92
C LEU A 200 -19.14 -8.70 14.81
N CYS A 201 -19.24 -8.04 13.63
CA CYS A 201 -18.48 -6.80 13.39
C CYS A 201 -18.82 -5.67 14.36
N MET A 202 -20.08 -5.57 14.82
CA MET A 202 -20.47 -4.55 15.81
C MET A 202 -19.90 -4.85 17.21
N ASP A 203 -19.80 -6.12 17.60
CA ASP A 203 -19.27 -6.54 18.90
C ASP A 203 -17.74 -6.42 18.94
N LEU A 204 -17.09 -6.64 17.79
CA LEU A 204 -15.63 -6.56 17.65
C LEU A 204 -15.11 -5.13 17.51
N TYR A 205 -15.97 -4.19 17.11
CA TYR A 205 -15.61 -2.77 16.91
C TYR A 205 -16.06 -1.93 18.10
N GLN A 206 -15.40 -2.13 19.25
CA GLN A 206 -15.62 -1.34 20.48
C GLN A 206 -14.50 -0.35 20.74
#